data_585d48f1628c1d2510db63cbb9904056
#
_entry.id   585d48f1628c1d2510db63cbb9904056
#
_cell.length_a   1.000
_cell.length_b   1.000
_cell.length_c   1.000
_cell.angle_alpha   90.00
_cell.angle_beta   90.00
_cell.angle_gamma   90.00
#
_symmetry.space_group_name_H-M   'P 1'
#
loop_
_entity.id
_entity.type
_entity.pdbx_description
1 polymer ?
#
loop_
_entity_poly.entity_id
_entity_poly.type
_entity_poly.pdbx_seq_one_letter_code
_entity_poly.pdbx_strand_id
1 'polypeptide(L)'
;KYDKQFFAQEGHYHCESCSFKRPEPDYKGFVKIYSDYSVLTVKHENDEYEFKINLVGLYNAYNVLGAVACALENGIGYETIKSAVLSYQSIFGRAERRVINGHNTLIQLIKNPTGASEVLKTVDLSSKILIAINDNYADGRDISWLWDSDFEQLKNAQKAIITSGIRAKDMALRLKYAGVPTDKIIVE
;
A
#
# COMPACT_ATOMS: atom_id res chain seq x y z
N LYS A 1 18.90 -30.05 -1.39
CA LYS A 1 18.97 -29.88 0.09
C LYS A 1 19.66 -28.54 0.30
N TYR A 2 18.89 -27.56 0.78
CA TYR A 2 19.42 -26.21 0.99
C TYR A 2 19.61 -26.03 2.49
N ASP A 3 20.81 -26.19 2.97
CA ASP A 3 21.18 -25.94 4.36
C ASP A 3 21.45 -24.45 4.65
N LYS A 4 21.19 -23.56 3.64
CA LYS A 4 21.41 -22.13 3.75
C LYS A 4 20.16 -21.34 3.42
N GLN A 5 19.93 -20.26 4.18
CA GLN A 5 18.79 -19.39 4.00
C GLN A 5 18.89 -18.61 2.68
N PHE A 6 17.78 -18.60 1.94
CA PHE A 6 17.53 -17.67 0.86
C PHE A 6 16.84 -16.43 1.46
N PHE A 7 17.45 -15.27 1.30
CA PHE A 7 16.86 -14.01 1.75
C PHE A 7 16.16 -13.33 0.58
N ALA A 8 14.85 -13.00 0.75
CA ALA A 8 14.09 -12.23 -0.21
C ALA A 8 13.05 -11.37 0.53
N GLN A 9 13.12 -10.05 0.36
CA GLN A 9 12.15 -9.10 0.91
C GLN A 9 12.07 -7.87 -0.01
N GLU A 10 10.84 -7.54 -0.46
CA GLU A 10 10.54 -6.33 -1.23
C GLU A 10 11.49 -6.11 -2.42
N GLY A 11 11.80 -7.19 -3.16
CA GLY A 11 12.71 -7.16 -4.30
C GLY A 11 14.20 -7.19 -3.95
N HIS A 12 14.57 -7.19 -2.69
CA HIS A 12 15.94 -7.43 -2.25
C HIS A 12 16.13 -8.93 -1.98
N TYR A 13 16.99 -9.57 -2.76
CA TYR A 13 17.27 -11.00 -2.61
C TYR A 13 18.73 -11.32 -2.88
N HIS A 14 19.23 -12.31 -2.19
CA HIS A 14 20.53 -12.92 -2.43
C HIS A 14 20.57 -14.36 -1.93
N CYS A 15 21.45 -15.15 -2.49
CA CYS A 15 21.76 -16.51 -2.04
C CYS A 15 23.09 -16.51 -1.32
N GLU A 16 23.13 -17.01 -0.09
CA GLU A 16 24.39 -17.14 0.67
C GLU A 16 25.33 -18.22 0.13
N SER A 17 24.81 -19.12 -0.72
CA SER A 17 25.55 -20.27 -1.23
C SER A 17 26.14 -20.06 -2.61
N CYS A 18 25.70 -19.04 -3.36
CA CYS A 18 26.16 -18.77 -4.72
C CYS A 18 26.06 -17.28 -5.06
N SER A 19 26.45 -16.90 -6.28
CA SER A 19 26.41 -15.50 -6.75
C SER A 19 25.03 -14.98 -7.12
N PHE A 20 23.96 -15.78 -6.94
CA PHE A 20 22.61 -15.36 -7.28
C PHE A 20 22.15 -14.25 -6.32
N LYS A 21 21.97 -13.06 -6.85
CA LYS A 21 21.50 -11.88 -6.12
C LYS A 21 20.79 -10.92 -7.06
N ARG A 22 20.03 -9.98 -6.48
CA ARG A 22 19.44 -8.89 -7.22
C ARG A 22 20.51 -8.14 -8.03
N PRO A 23 20.29 -7.89 -9.33
CA PRO A 23 21.13 -6.99 -10.10
C PRO A 23 21.14 -5.58 -9.50
N GLU A 24 22.23 -4.83 -9.69
CA GLU A 24 22.22 -3.40 -9.36
C GLU A 24 21.21 -2.69 -10.27
N PRO A 25 20.28 -1.94 -9.69
CA PRO A 25 19.30 -1.20 -10.49
C PRO A 25 19.92 0.07 -11.06
N ASP A 26 19.55 0.42 -12.28
CA ASP A 26 19.95 1.67 -12.94
C ASP A 26 19.31 2.89 -12.24
N TYR A 27 18.08 2.72 -11.76
CA TYR A 27 17.35 3.73 -10.99
C TYR A 27 17.20 3.30 -9.53
N LYS A 28 17.67 4.12 -8.59
CA LYS A 28 17.56 3.88 -7.15
C LYS A 28 16.69 4.94 -6.50
N GLY A 29 15.63 4.52 -5.80
CA GLY A 29 14.73 5.41 -5.07
C GLY A 29 15.01 5.38 -3.56
N PHE A 30 15.06 6.58 -2.95
CA PHE A 30 15.09 6.77 -1.51
C PHE A 30 13.88 7.59 -1.11
N VAL A 31 13.04 7.08 -0.21
CA VAL A 31 11.79 7.74 0.15
C VAL A 31 11.79 8.16 1.62
N LYS A 32 11.30 9.39 1.86
CA LYS A 32 10.90 9.87 3.19
C LYS A 32 9.38 10.02 3.20
N ILE A 33 8.70 9.33 4.10
CA ILE A 33 7.24 9.30 4.23
C ILE A 33 6.84 10.21 5.37
N TYR A 34 5.93 11.15 5.10
CA TYR A 34 5.32 12.07 6.06
C TYR A 34 3.84 11.71 6.22
N SER A 35 3.11 12.42 7.07
CA SER A 35 1.70 12.16 7.36
C SER A 35 0.76 12.30 6.16
N ASP A 36 1.07 13.19 5.23
CA ASP A 36 0.19 13.61 4.13
C ASP A 36 0.86 13.67 2.75
N TYR A 37 2.17 13.48 2.69
CA TYR A 37 2.95 13.41 1.45
C TYR A 37 4.20 12.54 1.63
N SER A 38 4.88 12.27 0.54
CA SER A 38 6.20 11.63 0.55
C SER A 38 7.19 12.44 -0.28
N VAL A 39 8.48 12.29 0.01
CA VAL A 39 9.57 12.84 -0.81
C VAL A 39 10.39 11.68 -1.33
N LEU A 40 10.45 11.53 -2.64
CA LEU A 40 11.23 10.51 -3.35
C LEU A 40 12.46 11.14 -3.98
N THR A 41 13.63 10.67 -3.60
CA THR A 41 14.89 10.99 -4.27
C THR A 41 15.24 9.85 -5.21
N VAL A 42 15.38 10.12 -6.49
CA VAL A 42 15.76 9.16 -7.53
C VAL A 42 17.18 9.43 -7.95
N LYS A 43 18.03 8.41 -7.88
CA LYS A 43 19.41 8.41 -8.39
C LYS A 43 19.51 7.59 -9.66
N HIS A 44 20.08 8.17 -10.68
CA HIS A 44 20.38 7.53 -11.95
C HIS A 44 21.72 8.04 -12.46
N GLU A 45 22.68 7.14 -12.69
CA GLU A 45 24.07 7.48 -13.02
C GLU A 45 24.68 8.48 -12.00
N ASN A 46 25.03 9.70 -12.45
CA ASN A 46 25.58 10.76 -11.62
C ASN A 46 24.55 11.80 -11.18
N ASP A 47 23.30 11.66 -11.65
CA ASP A 47 22.21 12.60 -11.39
C ASP A 47 21.37 12.18 -10.18
N GLU A 48 20.85 13.20 -9.50
CA GLU A 48 19.92 13.02 -8.38
C GLU A 48 18.72 13.95 -8.58
N TYR A 49 17.50 13.36 -8.55
CA TYR A 49 16.25 14.05 -8.78
C TYR A 49 15.34 13.93 -7.56
N GLU A 50 14.76 15.02 -7.09
CA GLU A 50 13.85 15.03 -5.96
C GLU A 50 12.42 15.34 -6.40
N PHE A 51 11.47 14.50 -5.92
CA PHE A 51 10.06 14.60 -6.23
C PHE A 51 9.22 14.63 -4.95
N LYS A 52 8.40 15.66 -4.80
CA LYS A 52 7.33 15.66 -3.80
C LYS A 52 6.12 14.93 -4.36
N ILE A 53 5.64 13.94 -3.63
CA ILE A 53 4.52 13.08 -4.01
C ILE A 53 3.37 13.34 -3.03
N ASN A 54 2.21 13.78 -3.53
CA ASN A 54 1.02 14.01 -2.70
C ASN A 54 0.29 12.71 -2.32
N LEU A 55 1.04 11.62 -2.21
CA LEU A 55 0.58 10.30 -1.80
C LEU A 55 1.48 9.77 -0.70
N VAL A 56 0.90 8.99 0.20
CA VAL A 56 1.60 8.34 1.31
C VAL A 56 1.71 6.83 1.02
N GLY A 57 2.79 6.22 1.50
CA GLY A 57 2.99 4.78 1.41
C GLY A 57 4.09 4.38 0.44
N LEU A 58 4.83 3.35 0.82
CA LEU A 58 6.00 2.86 0.10
C LEU A 58 5.65 2.41 -1.32
N TYR A 59 4.50 1.76 -1.51
CA TYR A 59 4.06 1.29 -2.82
C TYR A 59 3.82 2.44 -3.81
N ASN A 60 3.35 3.61 -3.33
CA ASN A 60 3.21 4.80 -4.18
C ASN A 60 4.57 5.36 -4.60
N ALA A 61 5.56 5.32 -3.71
CA ALA A 61 6.93 5.70 -4.07
C ALA A 61 7.51 4.78 -5.15
N TYR A 62 7.27 3.47 -5.08
CA TYR A 62 7.67 2.51 -6.13
C TYR A 62 6.97 2.80 -7.46
N ASN A 63 5.67 3.10 -7.44
CA ASN A 63 4.93 3.45 -8.65
C ASN A 63 5.49 4.73 -9.31
N VAL A 64 5.79 5.75 -8.50
CA VAL A 64 6.38 7.00 -8.99
C VAL A 64 7.81 6.76 -9.50
N LEU A 65 8.62 5.96 -8.79
CA LEU A 65 9.97 5.60 -9.27
C LEU A 65 9.93 4.95 -10.65
N GLY A 66 9.02 3.99 -10.87
CA GLY A 66 8.85 3.35 -12.17
C GLY A 66 8.40 4.32 -13.25
N ALA A 67 7.44 5.21 -12.93
CA ALA A 67 6.96 6.23 -13.86
C ALA A 67 8.06 7.24 -14.22
N VAL A 68 8.85 7.69 -13.25
CA VAL A 68 9.99 8.63 -13.45
C VAL A 68 11.05 7.97 -14.31
N ALA A 69 11.45 6.72 -14.00
CA ALA A 69 12.43 6.01 -14.80
C ALA A 69 11.97 5.86 -16.25
N CYS A 70 10.73 5.44 -16.47
CA CYS A 70 10.16 5.33 -17.81
C CYS A 70 10.14 6.68 -18.55
N ALA A 71 9.80 7.77 -17.88
CA ALA A 71 9.74 9.09 -18.48
C ALA A 71 11.14 9.61 -18.88
N LEU A 72 12.14 9.43 -18.00
CA LEU A 72 13.52 9.81 -18.28
C LEU A 72 14.10 9.02 -19.45
N GLU A 73 13.87 7.71 -19.51
CA GLU A 73 14.28 6.85 -20.64
C GLU A 73 13.63 7.25 -21.96
N ASN A 74 12.45 7.87 -21.92
CA ASN A 74 11.79 8.42 -23.12
C ASN A 74 12.16 9.89 -23.38
N GLY A 75 13.18 10.44 -22.74
CA GLY A 75 13.71 11.77 -22.99
C GLY A 75 12.85 12.92 -22.45
N ILE A 76 11.93 12.65 -21.52
CA ILE A 76 11.13 13.70 -20.90
C ILE A 76 11.99 14.41 -19.85
N GLY A 77 12.08 15.74 -19.95
CA GLY A 77 12.91 16.55 -19.06
C GLY A 77 12.41 16.55 -17.60
N TYR A 78 13.35 16.66 -16.66
CA TYR A 78 13.11 16.62 -15.22
C TYR A 78 12.01 17.57 -14.74
N GLU A 79 12.00 18.82 -15.15
CA GLU A 79 11.00 19.80 -14.68
C GLU A 79 9.57 19.42 -15.11
N THR A 80 9.41 18.83 -16.29
CA THR A 80 8.12 18.32 -16.76
C THR A 80 7.65 17.17 -15.89
N ILE A 81 8.53 16.19 -15.62
CA ILE A 81 8.23 15.05 -14.77
C ILE A 81 7.90 15.51 -13.35
N LYS A 82 8.69 16.44 -12.80
CA LYS A 82 8.49 17.01 -11.45
C LYS A 82 7.12 17.69 -11.32
N SER A 83 6.75 18.49 -12.32
CA SER A 83 5.44 19.14 -12.35
C SER A 83 4.30 18.14 -12.43
N ALA A 84 4.42 17.10 -13.27
CA ALA A 84 3.42 16.05 -13.41
C ALA A 84 3.25 15.25 -12.11
N VAL A 85 4.35 14.84 -11.47
CA VAL A 85 4.32 14.11 -10.19
C VAL A 85 3.69 14.97 -9.09
N LEU A 86 4.03 16.26 -9.00
CA LEU A 86 3.48 17.17 -8.00
C LEU A 86 1.98 17.40 -8.19
N SER A 87 1.52 17.49 -9.44
CA SER A 87 0.12 17.75 -9.79
C SER A 87 -0.77 16.50 -9.66
N TYR A 88 -0.16 15.29 -9.57
CA TYR A 88 -0.90 14.06 -9.51
C TYR A 88 -1.72 13.96 -8.20
N GLN A 89 -3.00 13.65 -8.35
CA GLN A 89 -3.91 13.38 -7.26
C GLN A 89 -4.42 11.95 -7.35
N SER A 90 -4.52 11.31 -6.20
CA SER A 90 -5.07 9.97 -6.14
C SER A 90 -6.56 9.97 -6.50
N ILE A 91 -6.94 9.02 -7.32
CA ILE A 91 -8.32 8.76 -7.74
C ILE A 91 -8.67 7.29 -7.47
N PHE A 92 -9.97 6.97 -7.45
CA PHE A 92 -10.48 5.61 -7.30
C PHE A 92 -10.02 4.87 -6.04
N GLY A 93 -10.13 5.53 -4.87
CA GLY A 93 -9.91 4.88 -3.59
C GLY A 93 -8.44 4.60 -3.22
N ARG A 94 -7.47 5.21 -3.88
CA ARG A 94 -6.05 5.07 -3.53
C ARG A 94 -5.59 6.22 -2.66
N ALA A 95 -5.84 6.13 -1.35
CA ALA A 95 -5.64 7.22 -0.38
C ALA A 95 -6.50 8.47 -0.72
N GLU A 96 -7.68 8.25 -1.24
CA GLU A 96 -8.60 9.31 -1.64
C GLU A 96 -9.23 9.95 -0.40
N ARG A 97 -9.09 11.27 -0.26
CA ARG A 97 -9.70 12.03 0.84
C ARG A 97 -10.97 12.70 0.36
N ARG A 98 -12.07 12.47 1.06
CA ARG A 98 -13.37 13.10 0.80
C ARG A 98 -14.05 13.56 2.08
N VAL A 99 -14.93 14.54 1.95
CA VAL A 99 -15.89 14.88 3.01
C VAL A 99 -17.21 14.21 2.64
N ILE A 100 -17.65 13.25 3.47
CA ILE A 100 -18.90 12.52 3.30
C ILE A 100 -19.79 12.82 4.51
N ASN A 101 -20.95 13.41 4.26
CA ASN A 101 -21.88 13.82 5.32
C ASN A 101 -21.21 14.62 6.45
N GLY A 102 -20.31 15.55 6.09
CA GLY A 102 -19.57 16.37 7.04
C GLY A 102 -18.39 15.70 7.75
N HIS A 103 -18.08 14.45 7.42
CA HIS A 103 -16.96 13.71 8.00
C HIS A 103 -15.80 13.59 7.02
N ASN A 104 -14.58 13.92 7.48
CA ASN A 104 -13.36 13.64 6.74
C ASN A 104 -13.17 12.12 6.60
N THR A 105 -13.19 11.63 5.37
CA THR A 105 -13.15 10.21 5.06
C THR A 105 -11.94 9.92 4.19
N LEU A 106 -11.14 8.92 4.58
CA LEU A 106 -10.07 8.36 3.78
C LEU A 106 -10.56 7.04 3.16
N ILE A 107 -10.55 6.97 1.82
CA ILE A 107 -10.96 5.78 1.07
C ILE A 107 -9.71 5.08 0.55
N GLN A 108 -9.58 3.79 0.90
CA GLN A 108 -8.44 2.95 0.55
C GLN A 108 -8.92 1.67 -0.13
N LEU A 109 -8.45 1.40 -1.35
CA LEU A 109 -8.73 0.15 -2.04
C LEU A 109 -7.75 -0.94 -1.56
N ILE A 110 -8.31 -2.06 -1.15
CA ILE A 110 -7.56 -3.29 -0.82
C ILE A 110 -8.10 -4.44 -1.67
N LYS A 111 -7.22 -5.27 -2.24
CA LYS A 111 -7.65 -6.45 -3.03
C LYS A 111 -6.60 -7.57 -3.14
N ASN A 112 -5.52 -7.48 -2.40
CA ASN A 112 -4.49 -8.53 -2.30
C ASN A 112 -3.74 -8.38 -0.97
N PRO A 113 -3.01 -9.41 -0.51
CA PRO A 113 -2.39 -9.41 0.81
C PRO A 113 -1.41 -8.26 1.01
N THR A 114 -0.51 -8.04 0.07
CA THR A 114 0.51 -7.00 0.19
C THR A 114 -0.10 -5.60 0.26
N GLY A 115 -1.03 -5.29 -0.66
CA GLY A 115 -1.70 -3.99 -0.67
C GLY A 115 -2.53 -3.75 0.58
N ALA A 116 -3.25 -4.76 1.07
CA ALA A 116 -4.01 -4.66 2.31
C ALA A 116 -3.09 -4.42 3.51
N SER A 117 -2.03 -5.20 3.66
CA SER A 117 -1.09 -5.07 4.78
C SER A 117 -0.41 -3.68 4.80
N GLU A 118 -0.05 -3.13 3.64
CA GLU A 118 0.51 -1.78 3.56
C GLU A 118 -0.52 -0.70 3.93
N VAL A 119 -1.78 -0.82 3.49
CA VAL A 119 -2.85 0.09 3.88
C VAL A 119 -3.08 0.03 5.39
N LEU A 120 -3.15 -1.18 5.96
CA LEU A 120 -3.39 -1.38 7.39
C LEU A 120 -2.35 -0.72 8.29
N LYS A 121 -1.08 -0.63 7.85
CA LYS A 121 -0.02 0.10 8.56
C LYS A 121 -0.30 1.61 8.71
N THR A 122 -1.13 2.17 7.83
CA THR A 122 -1.44 3.61 7.79
C THR A 122 -2.78 3.96 8.42
N VAL A 123 -3.55 2.98 8.91
CA VAL A 123 -4.87 3.20 9.48
C VAL A 123 -4.77 3.89 10.84
N ASP A 124 -5.50 4.99 11.00
CA ASP A 124 -5.69 5.62 12.30
C ASP A 124 -6.67 4.80 13.15
N LEU A 125 -6.15 4.09 14.15
CA LEU A 125 -6.92 3.24 15.04
C LEU A 125 -7.91 3.99 15.94
N SER A 126 -7.85 5.31 16.02
CA SER A 126 -8.83 6.15 16.71
C SER A 126 -10.05 6.50 15.88
N SER A 127 -9.97 6.29 14.57
CA SER A 127 -11.05 6.56 13.62
C SER A 127 -12.10 5.44 13.59
N LYS A 128 -13.28 5.73 13.02
CA LYS A 128 -14.24 4.70 12.64
C LYS A 128 -13.71 4.01 11.37
N ILE A 129 -13.76 2.69 11.35
CA ILE A 129 -13.28 1.87 10.24
C ILE A 129 -14.45 1.13 9.62
N LEU A 130 -14.58 1.22 8.29
CA LEU A 130 -15.51 0.40 7.51
C LEU A 130 -14.69 -0.41 6.52
N ILE A 131 -14.93 -1.72 6.47
CA ILE A 131 -14.29 -2.64 5.52
C ILE A 131 -15.38 -3.32 4.70
N ALA A 132 -15.46 -3.00 3.41
CA ALA A 132 -16.40 -3.62 2.48
C ALA A 132 -15.67 -4.60 1.57
N ILE A 133 -16.09 -5.87 1.60
CA ILE A 133 -15.51 -6.94 0.79
C ILE A 133 -16.58 -7.54 -0.12
N ASN A 134 -16.28 -7.59 -1.41
CA ASN A 134 -17.09 -8.24 -2.40
C ASN A 134 -16.28 -9.27 -3.19
N ASP A 135 -16.96 -10.18 -3.87
CA ASP A 135 -16.36 -11.23 -4.71
C ASP A 135 -17.01 -11.30 -6.10
N ASN A 136 -17.49 -10.16 -6.62
CA ASN A 136 -17.90 -10.06 -8.01
C ASN A 136 -16.70 -10.24 -8.95
N TYR A 137 -16.96 -10.48 -10.23
CA TYR A 137 -15.89 -10.69 -11.21
C TYR A 137 -14.86 -9.55 -11.25
N ALA A 138 -15.31 -8.30 -11.12
CA ALA A 138 -14.43 -7.13 -11.10
C ALA A 138 -13.61 -7.01 -9.82
N ASP A 139 -14.11 -7.55 -8.70
CA ASP A 139 -13.44 -7.51 -7.40
C ASP A 139 -12.39 -8.62 -7.24
N GLY A 140 -12.54 -9.70 -8.02
CA GLY A 140 -11.82 -10.96 -7.86
C GLY A 140 -12.61 -11.95 -7.00
N ARG A 141 -12.80 -13.17 -7.55
CA ARG A 141 -13.64 -14.21 -6.91
C ARG A 141 -13.00 -14.86 -5.70
N ASP A 142 -11.68 -14.87 -5.63
CA ASP A 142 -10.93 -15.45 -4.53
C ASP A 142 -10.76 -14.42 -3.41
N ILE A 143 -11.31 -14.74 -2.24
CA ILE A 143 -11.19 -13.94 -1.01
C ILE A 143 -10.23 -14.57 0.02
N SER A 144 -9.54 -15.65 -0.35
CA SER A 144 -8.60 -16.32 0.58
C SER A 144 -7.46 -15.40 1.02
N TRP A 145 -7.12 -14.40 0.19
CA TRP A 145 -6.12 -13.38 0.48
C TRP A 145 -6.37 -12.60 1.78
N LEU A 146 -7.60 -12.58 2.29
CA LEU A 146 -7.91 -11.99 3.59
C LEU A 146 -7.13 -12.64 4.73
N TRP A 147 -6.83 -13.95 4.61
CA TRP A 147 -6.11 -14.72 5.62
C TRP A 147 -4.60 -14.51 5.57
N ASP A 148 -4.08 -14.04 4.42
CA ASP A 148 -2.67 -13.72 4.20
C ASP A 148 -2.36 -12.22 4.46
N SER A 149 -3.37 -11.43 4.82
CA SER A 149 -3.25 -9.99 5.12
C SER A 149 -3.15 -9.75 6.62
N ASP A 150 -2.37 -8.75 7.02
CA ASP A 150 -2.05 -8.44 8.42
C ASP A 150 -3.15 -7.62 9.12
N PHE A 151 -4.36 -8.18 9.20
CA PHE A 151 -5.48 -7.55 9.93
C PHE A 151 -5.28 -7.53 11.45
N GLU A 152 -4.30 -8.23 11.98
CA GLU A 152 -3.85 -8.19 13.38
C GLU A 152 -3.49 -6.78 13.84
N GLN A 153 -3.13 -5.89 12.92
CA GLN A 153 -2.88 -4.47 13.20
C GLN A 153 -4.12 -3.75 13.74
N LEU A 154 -5.33 -4.25 13.42
CA LEU A 154 -6.59 -3.64 13.87
C LEU A 154 -7.04 -4.11 15.26
N LYS A 155 -6.35 -5.03 15.92
CA LYS A 155 -6.73 -5.57 17.24
C LYS A 155 -6.92 -4.50 18.32
N ASN A 156 -6.20 -3.38 18.21
CA ASN A 156 -6.23 -2.27 19.15
C ASN A 156 -7.11 -1.10 18.67
N ALA A 157 -7.98 -1.30 17.67
CA ALA A 157 -8.91 -0.27 17.21
C ALA A 157 -9.76 0.25 18.40
N GLN A 158 -9.81 1.58 18.53
CA GLN A 158 -10.50 2.20 19.67
C GLN A 158 -12.02 2.20 19.49
N LYS A 159 -12.50 2.25 18.24
CA LYS A 159 -13.92 2.26 17.89
C LYS A 159 -14.31 0.94 17.22
N ALA A 160 -15.60 0.72 17.05
CA ALA A 160 -16.12 -0.41 16.33
C ALA A 160 -15.67 -0.40 14.86
N ILE A 161 -15.43 -1.60 14.34
CA ILE A 161 -15.12 -1.84 12.93
C ILE A 161 -16.38 -2.39 12.28
N ILE A 162 -16.85 -1.72 11.24
CA ILE A 162 -18.01 -2.14 10.46
C ILE A 162 -17.51 -2.98 9.29
N THR A 163 -18.06 -4.18 9.13
CA THR A 163 -17.83 -5.02 7.95
C THR A 163 -19.07 -5.01 7.07
N SER A 164 -18.92 -4.83 5.77
CA SER A 164 -20.01 -4.69 4.80
C SER A 164 -19.66 -5.38 3.48
N GLY A 165 -20.64 -5.41 2.56
CA GLY A 165 -20.53 -6.07 1.27
C GLY A 165 -20.94 -7.54 1.32
N ILE A 166 -20.85 -8.22 0.17
CA ILE A 166 -21.27 -9.62 0.01
C ILE A 166 -20.55 -10.55 1.00
N ARG A 167 -19.30 -10.23 1.31
CA ARG A 167 -18.41 -11.00 2.19
C ARG A 167 -18.23 -10.37 3.58
N ALA A 168 -19.21 -9.58 4.03
CA ALA A 168 -19.17 -8.95 5.35
C ALA A 168 -18.92 -9.94 6.50
N LYS A 169 -19.57 -11.11 6.45
CA LYS A 169 -19.42 -12.17 7.47
C LYS A 169 -18.04 -12.83 7.45
N ASP A 170 -17.48 -13.04 6.26
CA ASP A 170 -16.13 -13.60 6.12
C ASP A 170 -15.10 -12.60 6.68
N MET A 171 -15.27 -11.32 6.41
CA MET A 171 -14.42 -10.27 6.96
C MET A 171 -14.56 -10.15 8.49
N ALA A 172 -15.77 -10.24 9.02
CA ALA A 172 -16.02 -10.23 10.47
C ALA A 172 -15.34 -11.42 11.15
N LEU A 173 -15.42 -12.61 10.53
CA LEU A 173 -14.73 -13.81 11.00
C LEU A 173 -13.21 -13.59 10.99
N ARG A 174 -12.66 -13.03 9.92
CA ARG A 174 -11.23 -12.71 9.82
C ARG A 174 -10.78 -11.74 10.92
N LEU A 175 -11.56 -10.69 11.21
CA LEU A 175 -11.26 -9.72 12.28
C LEU A 175 -11.26 -10.37 13.66
N LYS A 176 -12.22 -11.28 13.92
CA LYS A 176 -12.25 -12.06 15.16
C LYS A 176 -10.95 -12.86 15.35
N TYR A 177 -10.47 -13.54 14.30
CA TYR A 177 -9.21 -14.29 14.35
C TYR A 177 -7.97 -13.38 14.40
N ALA A 178 -8.08 -12.13 13.92
CA ALA A 178 -7.05 -11.10 14.08
C ALA A 178 -6.96 -10.55 15.52
N GLY A 179 -7.83 -10.97 16.41
CA GLY A 179 -7.85 -10.54 17.81
C GLY A 179 -8.66 -9.27 18.08
N VAL A 180 -9.48 -8.82 17.13
CA VAL A 180 -10.43 -7.73 17.38
C VAL A 180 -11.54 -8.24 18.31
N PRO A 181 -11.86 -7.53 19.42
CA PRO A 181 -12.96 -7.92 20.31
C PRO A 181 -14.29 -8.02 19.56
N THR A 182 -15.04 -9.08 19.79
CA THR A 182 -16.28 -9.38 19.04
C THR A 182 -17.38 -8.33 19.23
N ASP A 183 -17.42 -7.68 20.38
CA ASP A 183 -18.32 -6.57 20.70
C ASP A 183 -17.99 -5.28 19.89
N LYS A 184 -16.82 -5.21 19.31
CA LYS A 184 -16.39 -4.13 18.40
C LYS A 184 -16.61 -4.43 16.93
N ILE A 185 -17.04 -5.64 16.55
CA ILE A 185 -17.27 -6.02 15.16
C ILE A 185 -18.76 -5.88 14.85
N ILE A 186 -19.11 -5.02 13.91
CA ILE A 186 -20.47 -4.80 13.43
C ILE A 186 -20.56 -5.32 12.01
N VAL A 187 -21.59 -6.12 11.70
CA VAL A 187 -21.82 -6.68 10.35
C VAL A 187 -23.04 -5.99 9.76
N GLU A 188 -22.89 -5.35 8.61
CA GLU A 188 -23.95 -4.66 7.85
C GLU A 188 -24.04 -5.16 6.39
#